data_6ea99242457e1a0fede32f3d866b8288
#
_entry.id   6ea99242457e1a0fede32f3d866b8288
#
_cell.length_a   1.000
_cell.length_b   1.000
_cell.length_c   1.000
_cell.angle_alpha   90.00
_cell.angle_beta   90.00
_cell.angle_gamma   90.00
#
_symmetry.space_group_name_H-M   'P 1'
#
loop_
_entity.id
_entity.type
_entity.pdbx_description
1 polymer ?
#
loop_
_entity_poly.entity_id
_entity_poly.type
_entity_poly.pdbx_seq_one_letter_code
_entity_poly.pdbx_strand_id
1 'polypeptide(L)'
;MKVLLLNGSSNLKGCTYTALEEIAKTLQEEGIDIEIFQIGAEPLRDCIGCGGCRKGNGCVFRDDCVNEFVEKAKEADGFVFGTPVYYAHPSGRIMSFLDRAFYSGGAAFRFKPGMAVASARRAGTTASL
;
A
#
# COMPACT_ATOMS: atom_id res chain seq x y z
N MET A 1 11.41 8.32 -13.39
CA MET A 1 10.58 7.16 -12.96
C MET A 1 10.40 7.27 -11.46
N LYS A 2 9.17 7.08 -10.96
CA LYS A 2 8.85 7.16 -9.53
C LYS A 2 8.19 5.86 -9.07
N VAL A 3 8.67 5.26 -7.98
CA VAL A 3 8.06 4.08 -7.35
C VAL A 3 7.48 4.47 -5.99
N LEU A 4 6.22 4.10 -5.78
CA LEU A 4 5.50 4.34 -4.53
C LEU A 4 5.50 3.05 -3.70
N LEU A 5 6.09 3.11 -2.50
CA LEU A 5 6.18 1.99 -1.58
C LEU A 5 5.17 2.18 -0.45
N LEU A 6 4.29 1.21 -0.23
CA LEU A 6 3.27 1.25 0.82
C LEU A 6 3.70 0.44 2.04
N ASN A 7 3.88 1.08 3.18
CA ASN A 7 4.05 0.38 4.45
C ASN A 7 2.68 0.09 5.09
N GLY A 8 2.24 -1.16 4.97
CA GLY A 8 0.98 -1.67 5.55
C GLY A 8 1.05 -2.02 7.04
N SER A 9 2.18 -1.74 7.69
CA SER A 9 2.34 -1.93 9.14
C SER A 9 1.87 -0.69 9.90
N SER A 10 1.22 -0.90 11.05
CA SER A 10 0.98 0.17 12.02
C SER A 10 2.26 0.65 12.70
N ASN A 11 3.32 -0.15 12.65
CA ASN A 11 4.64 0.23 13.16
C ASN A 11 5.42 0.96 12.06
N LEU A 12 5.69 2.23 12.27
CA LEU A 12 6.33 3.10 11.27
C LEU A 12 7.79 2.71 10.94
N LYS A 13 8.48 2.05 11.87
CA LYS A 13 9.90 1.63 11.72
C LYS A 13 10.12 0.18 12.15
N GLY A 14 9.20 -0.72 11.80
CA GLY A 14 9.33 -2.16 12.06
C GLY A 14 9.96 -2.92 10.90
N CYS A 15 9.93 -4.27 10.98
CA CYS A 15 10.53 -5.14 9.96
C CYS A 15 10.02 -4.90 8.54
N THR A 16 8.72 -4.61 8.39
CA THR A 16 8.14 -4.27 7.07
C THR A 16 8.77 -2.99 6.51
N TYR A 17 8.91 -1.95 7.34
CA TYR A 17 9.55 -0.71 6.93
C TYR A 17 11.02 -0.94 6.54
N THR A 18 11.78 -1.71 7.33
CA THR A 18 13.18 -2.02 7.03
C THR A 18 13.32 -2.71 5.66
N ALA A 19 12.43 -3.67 5.36
CA ALA A 19 12.45 -4.33 4.05
C ALA A 19 12.13 -3.34 2.90
N LEU A 20 11.16 -2.45 3.09
CA LEU A 20 10.84 -1.41 2.11
C LEU A 20 11.98 -0.39 1.96
N GLU A 21 12.68 -0.06 3.04
CA GLU A 21 13.82 0.86 3.03
C GLU A 21 15.01 0.29 2.23
N GLU A 22 15.30 -1.01 2.34
CA GLU A 22 16.32 -1.68 1.52
C GLU A 22 15.95 -1.68 0.02
N ILE A 23 14.67 -1.94 -0.30
CA ILE A 23 14.19 -1.84 -1.68
C ILE A 23 14.30 -0.40 -2.18
N ALA A 24 13.88 0.58 -1.37
CA ALA A 24 13.96 1.99 -1.71
C ALA A 24 15.39 2.44 -2.00
N LYS A 25 16.35 2.02 -1.17
CA LYS A 25 17.77 2.33 -1.34
C LYS A 25 18.31 1.77 -2.66
N THR A 26 18.02 0.50 -2.96
CA THR A 26 18.43 -0.13 -4.23
C THR A 26 17.84 0.61 -5.45
N LEU A 27 16.56 0.99 -5.38
CA LEU A 27 15.92 1.75 -6.46
C LEU A 27 16.55 3.14 -6.65
N GLN A 28 16.90 3.81 -5.55
CA GLN A 28 17.59 5.11 -5.60
C GLN A 28 19.00 5.01 -6.19
N GLU A 29 19.75 3.95 -5.90
CA GLU A 29 21.05 3.67 -6.49
C GLU A 29 20.97 3.51 -8.02
N GLU A 30 19.81 3.03 -8.53
CA GLU A 30 19.50 2.94 -9.95
C GLU A 30 18.87 4.23 -10.55
N GLY A 31 18.86 5.32 -9.79
CA GLY A 31 18.35 6.63 -10.25
C GLY A 31 16.82 6.71 -10.31
N ILE A 32 16.11 5.87 -9.56
CA ILE A 32 14.65 5.86 -9.49
C ILE A 32 14.19 6.66 -8.27
N ASP A 33 13.29 7.61 -8.47
CA ASP A 33 12.67 8.35 -7.38
C ASP A 33 11.75 7.43 -6.57
N ILE A 34 11.81 7.53 -5.26
CA ILE A 34 10.98 6.73 -4.37
C ILE A 34 10.20 7.58 -3.37
N GLU A 35 9.06 7.07 -2.97
CA GLU A 35 8.31 7.59 -1.83
C GLU A 35 7.78 6.42 -1.00
N ILE A 36 8.07 6.41 0.32
CA ILE A 36 7.47 5.44 1.24
C ILE A 36 6.24 6.07 1.88
N PHE A 37 5.07 5.53 1.55
CA PHE A 37 3.80 5.93 2.13
C PHE A 37 3.46 5.08 3.34
N GLN A 38 3.14 5.73 4.46
CA GLN A 38 2.84 5.09 5.74
C GLN A 38 1.33 5.07 5.99
N ILE A 39 0.73 3.90 6.15
CA ILE A 39 -0.68 3.82 6.59
C ILE A 39 -0.81 4.28 8.06
N GLY A 40 0.20 3.99 8.88
CA GLY A 40 0.21 4.36 10.30
C GLY A 40 -0.74 3.52 11.15
N ALA A 41 -1.03 4.00 12.36
CA ALA A 41 -1.85 3.32 13.37
C ALA A 41 -3.26 3.92 13.52
N GLU A 42 -3.53 5.06 12.90
CA GLU A 42 -4.83 5.72 12.98
C GLU A 42 -5.95 4.82 12.46
N PRO A 43 -7.19 4.96 12.95
CA PRO A 43 -8.32 4.17 12.48
C PRO A 43 -8.48 4.21 10.96
N LEU A 44 -8.67 3.04 10.37
CA LEU A 44 -8.88 2.89 8.94
C LEU A 44 -10.16 2.09 8.72
N ARG A 45 -11.09 2.65 7.96
CA ARG A 45 -12.34 1.97 7.62
C ARG A 45 -12.12 0.99 6.47
N ASP A 46 -12.84 -0.12 6.51
CA ASP A 46 -12.94 -1.05 5.39
C ASP A 46 -13.87 -0.53 4.29
N CYS A 47 -13.90 -1.21 3.16
CA CYS A 47 -14.81 -0.91 2.06
C CYS A 47 -16.21 -1.45 2.38
N ILE A 48 -17.20 -0.58 2.46
CA ILE A 48 -18.61 -0.94 2.72
C ILE A 48 -19.43 -1.20 1.43
N GLY A 49 -18.79 -1.22 0.26
CA GLY A 49 -19.45 -1.49 -1.01
C GLY A 49 -20.48 -0.43 -1.44
N CYS A 50 -20.41 0.78 -0.93
CA CYS A 50 -21.42 1.83 -1.16
C CYS A 50 -21.52 2.33 -2.61
N GLY A 51 -20.54 2.02 -3.47
CA GLY A 51 -20.51 2.44 -4.87
C GLY A 51 -20.30 3.94 -5.11
N GLY A 52 -20.07 4.74 -4.07
CA GLY A 52 -19.90 6.19 -4.19
C GLY A 52 -18.70 6.61 -5.05
N CYS A 53 -17.63 5.80 -5.07
CA CYS A 53 -16.44 6.03 -5.90
C CYS A 53 -16.68 5.90 -7.41
N ARG A 54 -17.77 5.24 -7.85
CA ARG A 54 -18.14 5.12 -9.28
C ARG A 54 -18.37 6.47 -9.95
N LYS A 55 -18.63 7.51 -9.17
CA LYS A 55 -18.77 8.90 -9.66
C LYS A 55 -17.43 9.58 -10.00
N GLY A 56 -16.30 8.89 -9.81
CA GLY A 56 -14.97 9.39 -10.15
C GLY A 56 -14.33 10.33 -9.12
N ASN A 57 -14.95 10.54 -7.97
CA ASN A 57 -14.49 11.48 -6.94
C ASN A 57 -13.66 10.81 -5.83
N GLY A 58 -13.12 9.61 -6.08
CA GLY A 58 -12.41 8.82 -5.07
C GLY A 58 -13.34 8.15 -4.06
N CYS A 59 -12.77 7.62 -2.96
CA CYS A 59 -13.54 7.02 -1.87
C CYS A 59 -14.35 8.08 -1.12
N VAL A 60 -15.56 7.71 -0.69
CA VAL A 60 -16.45 8.63 0.08
C VAL A 60 -15.90 8.96 1.47
N PHE A 61 -15.13 8.06 2.06
CA PHE A 61 -14.46 8.32 3.33
C PHE A 61 -13.26 9.24 3.09
N ARG A 62 -13.24 10.38 3.80
CA ARG A 62 -12.24 11.43 3.64
C ARG A 62 -11.39 11.67 4.90
N ASP A 63 -11.66 10.90 5.94
CA ASP A 63 -11.06 11.02 7.27
C ASP A 63 -9.82 10.13 7.48
N ASP A 64 -9.27 9.60 6.37
CA ASP A 64 -8.05 8.79 6.37
C ASP A 64 -7.21 9.01 5.10
N CYS A 65 -6.08 8.28 4.99
CA CYS A 65 -5.07 8.50 3.97
C CYS A 65 -5.31 7.78 2.62
N VAL A 66 -6.43 7.06 2.44
CA VAL A 66 -6.64 6.26 1.21
C VAL A 66 -6.73 7.14 -0.04
N ASN A 67 -7.49 8.23 0.00
CA ASN A 67 -7.61 9.12 -1.16
C ASN A 67 -6.28 9.82 -1.48
N GLU A 68 -5.50 10.20 -0.46
CA GLU A 68 -4.17 10.78 -0.67
C GLU A 68 -3.24 9.79 -1.39
N PHE A 69 -3.25 8.52 -0.97
CA PHE A 69 -2.45 7.49 -1.64
C PHE A 69 -2.85 7.31 -3.10
N VAL A 70 -4.16 7.32 -3.41
CA VAL A 70 -4.65 7.20 -4.80
C VAL A 70 -4.17 8.38 -5.66
N GLU A 71 -4.15 9.61 -5.13
CA GLU A 71 -3.61 10.75 -5.85
C GLU A 71 -2.10 10.59 -6.15
N LYS A 72 -1.32 10.15 -5.16
CA LYS A 72 0.11 9.82 -5.36
C LYS A 72 0.32 8.68 -6.36
N ALA A 73 -0.57 7.68 -6.35
CA ALA A 73 -0.51 6.54 -7.27
C ALA A 73 -0.71 6.95 -8.74
N LYS A 74 -1.43 8.03 -9.02
CA LYS A 74 -1.57 8.54 -10.39
C LYS A 74 -0.22 8.97 -10.99
N GLU A 75 0.66 9.52 -10.16
CA GLU A 75 1.98 10.02 -10.55
C GLU A 75 3.09 8.96 -10.48
N ALA A 76 2.84 7.83 -9.84
CA ALA A 76 3.80 6.75 -9.71
C ALA A 76 3.85 5.89 -10.98
N ASP A 77 5.03 5.36 -11.31
CA ASP A 77 5.26 4.44 -12.43
C ASP A 77 5.27 2.97 -11.98
N GLY A 78 5.40 2.70 -10.68
CA GLY A 78 5.41 1.36 -10.11
C GLY A 78 5.11 1.37 -8.61
N PHE A 79 4.87 0.19 -8.06
CA PHE A 79 4.42 0.02 -6.67
C PHE A 79 5.15 -1.11 -5.95
N VAL A 80 5.39 -0.91 -4.64
CA VAL A 80 5.80 -1.97 -3.71
C VAL A 80 4.85 -1.96 -2.51
N PHE A 81 4.18 -3.09 -2.25
CA PHE A 81 3.25 -3.25 -1.13
C PHE A 81 3.89 -4.07 -0.02
N GLY A 82 4.16 -3.45 1.11
CA GLY A 82 4.75 -4.11 2.28
C GLY A 82 3.72 -4.42 3.36
N THR A 83 3.70 -5.66 3.86
CA THR A 83 2.77 -6.09 4.91
C THR A 83 3.46 -6.92 5.98
N PRO A 84 3.10 -6.76 7.28
CA PRO A 84 3.39 -7.80 8.26
C PRO A 84 2.42 -8.96 8.07
N VAL A 85 2.86 -10.17 8.47
CA VAL A 85 2.01 -11.38 8.46
C VAL A 85 1.35 -11.55 9.82
N TYR A 86 0.03 -11.62 9.83
CA TYR A 86 -0.78 -11.95 10.99
C TYR A 86 -1.65 -13.19 10.70
N TYR A 87 -1.43 -14.30 11.45
CA TYR A 87 -2.18 -15.55 11.26
C TYR A 87 -2.20 -16.05 9.79
N ALA A 88 -1.01 -16.06 9.16
CA ALA A 88 -0.79 -16.52 7.79
C ALA A 88 -1.53 -15.74 6.70
N HIS A 89 -1.85 -14.45 6.94
CA HIS A 89 -2.37 -13.54 5.91
C HIS A 89 -1.80 -12.13 6.07
N PRO A 90 -1.96 -11.25 5.07
CA PRO A 90 -1.58 -9.85 5.20
C PRO A 90 -2.34 -9.18 6.35
N SER A 91 -1.80 -8.11 6.91
CA SER A 91 -2.54 -7.39 7.95
C SER A 91 -3.92 -6.95 7.45
N GLY A 92 -4.96 -7.07 8.28
CA GLY A 92 -6.30 -6.59 7.93
C GLY A 92 -6.31 -5.11 7.54
N ARG A 93 -5.38 -4.34 8.11
CA ARG A 93 -5.18 -2.92 7.78
C ARG A 93 -4.81 -2.70 6.31
N ILE A 94 -3.81 -3.42 5.79
CA ILE A 94 -3.44 -3.26 4.37
C ILE A 94 -4.55 -3.75 3.45
N MET A 95 -5.26 -4.80 3.81
CA MET A 95 -6.38 -5.32 3.03
C MET A 95 -7.51 -4.29 2.92
N SER A 96 -7.97 -3.74 4.05
CA SER A 96 -9.00 -2.69 4.06
C SER A 96 -8.57 -1.45 3.27
N PHE A 97 -7.28 -1.10 3.35
CA PHE A 97 -6.71 0.01 2.60
C PHE A 97 -6.73 -0.26 1.08
N LEU A 98 -6.23 -1.42 0.64
CA LEU A 98 -6.13 -1.78 -0.77
C LEU A 98 -7.50 -1.99 -1.41
N ASP A 99 -8.47 -2.60 -0.70
CA ASP A 99 -9.85 -2.71 -1.18
C ASP A 99 -10.39 -1.34 -1.59
N ARG A 100 -10.22 -0.34 -0.74
CA ARG A 100 -10.69 1.00 -1.02
C ARG A 100 -9.86 1.71 -2.09
N ALA A 101 -8.54 1.58 -2.06
CA ALA A 101 -7.65 2.20 -3.04
C ALA A 101 -7.93 1.67 -4.46
N PHE A 102 -8.07 0.36 -4.62
CA PHE A 102 -8.32 -0.26 -5.92
C PHE A 102 -9.75 -0.02 -6.43
N TYR A 103 -10.76 -0.03 -5.55
CA TYR A 103 -12.12 0.31 -5.95
C TYR A 103 -12.27 1.78 -6.35
N SER A 104 -11.63 2.69 -5.65
CA SER A 104 -11.79 4.13 -5.88
C SER A 104 -10.82 4.71 -6.90
N GLY A 105 -9.67 4.07 -7.10
CA GLY A 105 -8.57 4.58 -7.92
C GLY A 105 -7.92 3.55 -8.84
N GLY A 106 -8.59 2.45 -9.20
CA GLY A 106 -8.01 1.34 -9.97
C GLY A 106 -7.30 1.75 -11.27
N ALA A 107 -7.74 2.82 -11.91
CA ALA A 107 -7.08 3.35 -13.11
C ALA A 107 -5.65 3.84 -12.85
N ALA A 108 -5.34 4.28 -11.62
CA ALA A 108 -4.01 4.76 -11.24
C ALA A 108 -2.96 3.63 -11.18
N PHE A 109 -3.41 2.38 -11.05
CA PHE A 109 -2.54 1.21 -10.92
C PHE A 109 -2.40 0.40 -12.21
N ARG A 110 -3.26 0.67 -13.18
CA ARG A 110 -3.39 -0.14 -14.38
C ARG A 110 -2.12 -0.07 -15.25
N PHE A 111 -1.63 -1.24 -15.67
CA PHE A 111 -0.43 -1.40 -16.52
C PHE A 111 0.88 -0.90 -15.91
N LYS A 112 0.94 -0.75 -14.59
CA LYS A 112 2.16 -0.40 -13.88
C LYS A 112 2.71 -1.63 -13.14
N PRO A 113 4.03 -1.83 -13.09
CA PRO A 113 4.64 -2.94 -12.36
C PRO A 113 4.32 -2.84 -10.86
N GLY A 114 4.07 -3.98 -10.25
CA GLY A 114 3.80 -4.09 -8.82
C GLY A 114 4.59 -5.24 -8.20
N MET A 115 5.02 -5.06 -6.96
CA MET A 115 5.71 -6.04 -6.15
C MET A 115 5.09 -6.05 -4.75
N ALA A 116 5.10 -7.21 -4.08
CA ALA A 116 4.71 -7.31 -2.68
C ALA A 116 5.87 -7.87 -1.84
N VAL A 117 5.97 -7.41 -0.59
CA VAL A 117 6.89 -7.94 0.41
C VAL A 117 6.15 -8.22 1.71
N ALA A 118 6.34 -9.43 2.26
CA ALA A 118 5.71 -9.85 3.51
C ALA A 118 6.78 -10.14 4.56
N SER A 119 6.65 -9.52 5.75
CA SER A 119 7.51 -9.78 6.89
C SER A 119 6.80 -10.65 7.92
N ALA A 120 7.39 -11.79 8.29
CA ALA A 120 6.82 -12.71 9.26
C ALA A 120 7.83 -13.08 10.34
N ARG A 121 7.33 -13.34 11.55
CA ARG A 121 8.17 -13.82 12.66
C ARG A 121 8.70 -15.25 12.40
N ARG A 122 7.87 -16.12 11.79
CA ARG A 122 8.16 -17.54 11.58
C ARG A 122 7.78 -18.02 10.18
N ALA A 123 6.49 -17.98 9.86
CA ALA A 123 5.92 -18.54 8.65
C ALA A 123 4.69 -17.74 8.19
N GLY A 124 4.11 -18.13 7.05
CA GLY A 124 2.88 -17.53 6.52
C GLY A 124 3.11 -16.51 5.40
N THR A 125 4.36 -16.23 5.02
CA THR A 125 4.67 -15.29 3.93
C THR A 125 4.10 -15.77 2.59
N THR A 126 4.27 -17.06 2.25
CA THR A 126 3.73 -17.64 1.01
C THR A 126 2.19 -17.53 0.92
N ALA A 127 1.50 -17.69 2.06
CA ALA A 127 0.03 -17.56 2.10
C ALA A 127 -0.43 -16.10 2.11
N SER A 128 0.48 -15.15 2.40
CA SER A 128 0.17 -13.71 2.47
C SER A 128 0.45 -12.98 1.14
N LEU A 129 1.19 -13.56 0.25
CA LEU A 129 1.52 -13.05 -1.08
C LEU A 129 0.66 -13.70 -2.14
#